data_20243dc6acf3a1da5d3d0cd549449736
#
_entry.id   20243dc6acf3a1da5d3d0cd549449736
#
_cell.length_a   1.000
_cell.length_b   1.000
_cell.length_c   1.000
_cell.angle_alpha   90.00
_cell.angle_beta   90.00
_cell.angle_gamma   90.00
#
_symmetry.space_group_name_H-M   'P 1'
#
loop_
_entity.id
_entity.type
_entity.pdbx_description
1 polymer ?
#
loop_
_entity_poly.entity_id
_entity_poly.type
_entity_poly.pdbx_seq_one_letter_code
_entity_poly.pdbx_strand_id
1 'polypeptide(L)'
;MAVAEGDTLIAEYTTNYKKTHSQTLLPMIDEVTKMIELDLTTVDAIAVSAGPGSFTGLRIGSATAKGLGLALDKPLIAVPTVDALAMNLYGMDAYVCPLMDARRSQAYTGIYTFVPEKPQEESGSSALECAFRMQVLLPQCALSIEEITERLNQLDEDKRIIFLGDGVPVFRERIAQQLNRPFAFAPLTCNRQRAASVALLAQRFAMEGKLENARDHAPEYLRPSQAERQRKEEGEKAPAKATC
;
A
#
# COMPACT_ATOMS: atom_id res chain seq x y z
N MET A 1 1.64 -10.37 7.14
CA MET A 1 0.61 -11.38 6.87
C MET A 1 -0.56 -11.16 7.79
N ALA A 2 -1.78 -11.26 7.30
CA ALA A 2 -3.01 -11.16 8.10
C ALA A 2 -4.06 -12.13 7.55
N VAL A 3 -5.00 -12.52 8.41
CA VAL A 3 -6.23 -13.23 8.08
C VAL A 3 -7.39 -12.39 8.61
N ALA A 4 -8.37 -12.14 7.77
CA ALA A 4 -9.57 -11.38 8.12
C ALA A 4 -10.82 -12.11 7.61
N GLU A 5 -11.91 -12.00 8.37
CA GLU A 5 -13.22 -12.53 8.03
C GLU A 5 -14.29 -11.48 8.34
N GLY A 6 -15.06 -11.08 7.34
CA GLY A 6 -15.99 -9.97 7.48
C GLY A 6 -15.28 -8.70 7.99
N ASP A 7 -15.76 -8.14 9.08
CA ASP A 7 -15.19 -6.96 9.76
C ASP A 7 -14.14 -7.31 10.83
N THR A 8 -13.80 -8.59 10.97
CA THR A 8 -12.94 -9.10 12.04
C THR A 8 -11.54 -9.42 11.52
N LEU A 9 -10.53 -8.84 12.16
CA LEU A 9 -9.14 -9.24 11.99
C LEU A 9 -8.87 -10.47 12.87
N ILE A 10 -8.81 -11.66 12.27
CA ILE A 10 -8.60 -12.92 13.00
C ILE A 10 -7.15 -13.03 13.50
N ALA A 11 -6.18 -12.68 12.65
CA ALA A 11 -4.77 -12.73 13.01
C ALA A 11 -3.95 -11.76 12.14
N GLU A 12 -2.90 -11.18 12.75
CA GLU A 12 -1.89 -10.41 12.02
C GLU A 12 -0.50 -10.75 12.59
N TYR A 13 0.44 -11.05 11.69
CA TYR A 13 1.85 -11.20 12.03
C TYR A 13 2.68 -10.16 11.31
N THR A 14 3.26 -9.24 12.06
CA THR A 14 4.09 -8.16 11.55
C THR A 14 5.49 -8.21 12.14
N THR A 15 6.51 -8.09 11.30
CA THR A 15 7.90 -7.94 11.74
C THR A 15 8.60 -6.87 10.90
N ASN A 16 9.32 -5.97 11.56
CA ASN A 16 10.15 -4.93 10.95
C ASN A 16 11.65 -5.20 11.21
N TYR A 17 12.04 -6.47 11.19
CA TYR A 17 13.42 -6.88 11.45
C TYR A 17 14.19 -7.13 10.15
N LYS A 18 15.54 -6.93 10.17
CA LYS A 18 16.43 -7.01 9.00
C LYS A 18 16.68 -8.45 8.51
N LYS A 19 15.63 -9.26 8.35
CA LYS A 19 15.72 -10.56 7.67
C LYS A 19 15.16 -10.46 6.26
N THR A 20 15.66 -11.32 5.37
CA THR A 20 15.17 -11.37 3.98
C THR A 20 13.75 -11.94 3.95
N HIS A 21 12.84 -11.23 3.28
CA HIS A 21 11.43 -11.62 3.18
C HIS A 21 11.22 -13.02 2.58
N SER A 22 12.12 -13.48 1.70
CA SER A 22 12.09 -14.85 1.16
C SER A 22 12.26 -15.94 2.22
N GLN A 23 12.90 -15.63 3.33
CA GLN A 23 13.11 -16.58 4.45
C GLN A 23 12.00 -16.51 5.49
N THR A 24 11.23 -15.42 5.53
CA THR A 24 10.30 -15.17 6.64
C THR A 24 8.84 -15.29 6.22
N LEU A 25 8.48 -14.98 4.97
CA LEU A 25 7.08 -14.87 4.58
C LEU A 25 6.33 -16.21 4.68
N LEU A 26 6.83 -17.28 4.07
CA LEU A 26 6.20 -18.60 4.16
C LEU A 26 6.13 -19.16 5.59
N PRO A 27 7.21 -19.09 6.41
CA PRO A 27 7.12 -19.45 7.83
C PRO A 27 6.07 -18.65 8.60
N MET A 28 5.93 -17.34 8.34
CA MET A 28 4.90 -16.52 8.99
C MET A 28 3.48 -16.96 8.58
N ILE A 29 3.28 -17.33 7.32
CA ILE A 29 2.00 -17.86 6.85
C ILE A 29 1.69 -19.18 7.54
N ASP A 30 2.63 -20.13 7.55
CA ASP A 30 2.49 -21.44 8.19
C ASP A 30 2.21 -21.33 9.71
N GLU A 31 2.92 -20.44 10.41
CA GLU A 31 2.73 -20.23 11.83
C GLU A 31 1.34 -19.64 12.16
N VAL A 32 0.91 -18.62 11.43
CA VAL A 32 -0.40 -18.01 11.65
C VAL A 32 -1.53 -18.98 11.31
N THR A 33 -1.47 -19.68 10.18
CA THR A 33 -2.51 -20.62 9.78
C THR A 33 -2.67 -21.78 10.76
N LYS A 34 -1.55 -22.29 11.29
CA LYS A 34 -1.57 -23.32 12.35
C LYS A 34 -2.13 -22.80 13.67
N MET A 35 -1.75 -21.59 14.07
CA MET A 35 -2.20 -21.01 15.34
C MET A 35 -3.72 -20.79 15.41
N ILE A 36 -4.33 -20.45 14.28
CA ILE A 36 -5.78 -20.24 14.18
C ILE A 36 -6.53 -21.44 13.57
N GLU A 37 -5.84 -22.57 13.38
CA GLU A 37 -6.39 -23.82 12.80
C GLU A 37 -7.11 -23.57 11.46
N LEU A 38 -6.58 -22.65 10.63
CA LEU A 38 -7.19 -22.25 9.36
C LEU A 38 -7.04 -23.34 8.31
N ASP A 39 -8.16 -23.83 7.81
CA ASP A 39 -8.20 -24.60 6.56
C ASP A 39 -8.07 -23.63 5.37
N LEU A 40 -6.92 -23.65 4.70
CA LEU A 40 -6.65 -22.78 3.56
C LEU A 40 -7.64 -22.93 2.40
N THR A 41 -8.36 -24.04 2.31
CA THR A 41 -9.39 -24.27 1.28
C THR A 41 -10.62 -23.39 1.49
N THR A 42 -10.87 -22.93 2.72
CA THR A 42 -11.99 -22.05 3.06
C THR A 42 -11.74 -20.57 2.76
N VAL A 43 -10.49 -20.19 2.42
CA VAL A 43 -10.15 -18.81 2.05
C VAL A 43 -10.82 -18.46 0.72
N ASP A 44 -11.48 -17.28 0.65
CA ASP A 44 -12.18 -16.82 -0.54
C ASP A 44 -11.24 -16.18 -1.57
N ALA A 45 -10.27 -15.41 -1.11
CA ALA A 45 -9.30 -14.69 -1.95
C ALA A 45 -7.99 -14.43 -1.22
N ILE A 46 -6.93 -14.16 -1.99
CA ILE A 46 -5.61 -13.83 -1.46
C ILE A 46 -5.27 -12.39 -1.88
N ALA A 47 -5.15 -11.49 -0.91
CA ALA A 47 -4.74 -10.13 -1.16
C ALA A 47 -3.22 -9.98 -1.10
N VAL A 48 -2.68 -9.14 -1.98
CA VAL A 48 -1.25 -8.85 -2.03
C VAL A 48 -1.00 -7.37 -2.34
N SER A 49 -0.03 -6.76 -1.65
CA SER A 49 0.46 -5.43 -2.03
C SER A 49 1.10 -5.50 -3.41
N ALA A 50 0.44 -4.92 -4.41
CA ALA A 50 0.87 -4.95 -5.80
C ALA A 50 2.00 -3.99 -6.11
N GLY A 51 2.22 -2.99 -5.29
CA GLY A 51 3.20 -1.93 -5.47
C GLY A 51 2.59 -0.53 -5.21
N PRO A 52 3.45 0.49 -5.16
CA PRO A 52 4.90 0.47 -5.26
C PRO A 52 5.60 -0.12 -4.02
N GLY A 53 6.88 -0.48 -4.18
CA GLY A 53 7.68 -1.01 -3.08
C GLY A 53 9.07 -1.50 -3.50
N SER A 54 9.74 -2.20 -2.60
CA SER A 54 11.00 -2.88 -2.90
C SER A 54 10.82 -3.88 -4.03
N PHE A 55 11.60 -3.76 -5.10
CA PHE A 55 11.55 -4.62 -6.27
C PHE A 55 11.63 -6.13 -5.91
N THR A 56 12.56 -6.49 -5.03
CA THR A 56 12.69 -7.86 -4.54
C THR A 56 11.50 -8.27 -3.68
N GLY A 57 11.05 -7.39 -2.78
CA GLY A 57 9.91 -7.64 -1.89
C GLY A 57 8.61 -7.87 -2.66
N LEU A 58 8.32 -7.05 -3.67
CA LEU A 58 7.14 -7.19 -4.52
C LEU A 58 7.16 -8.52 -5.27
N ARG A 59 8.31 -8.94 -5.82
CA ARG A 59 8.43 -10.23 -6.51
C ARG A 59 8.22 -11.42 -5.58
N ILE A 60 8.79 -11.37 -4.37
CA ILE A 60 8.60 -12.44 -3.37
C ILE A 60 7.14 -12.53 -2.97
N GLY A 61 6.51 -11.39 -2.60
CA GLY A 61 5.10 -11.34 -2.21
C GLY A 61 4.18 -11.84 -3.33
N SER A 62 4.38 -11.32 -4.54
CA SER A 62 3.61 -11.69 -5.72
C SER A 62 3.75 -13.17 -6.08
N ALA A 63 4.99 -13.70 -6.09
CA ALA A 63 5.23 -15.12 -6.38
C ALA A 63 4.59 -16.04 -5.32
N THR A 64 4.66 -15.65 -4.03
CA THR A 64 4.01 -16.39 -2.94
C THR A 64 2.49 -16.37 -3.09
N ALA A 65 1.89 -15.20 -3.34
CA ALA A 65 0.45 -15.07 -3.53
C ALA A 65 -0.03 -15.87 -4.76
N LYS A 66 0.70 -15.78 -5.88
CA LYS A 66 0.41 -16.62 -7.07
C LYS A 66 0.49 -18.11 -6.79
N GLY A 67 1.53 -18.54 -6.10
CA GLY A 67 1.70 -19.95 -5.73
C GLY A 67 0.53 -20.47 -4.89
N LEU A 68 0.12 -19.71 -3.88
CA LEU A 68 -1.03 -20.04 -3.06
C LEU A 68 -2.34 -20.00 -3.85
N GLY A 69 -2.58 -18.94 -4.65
CA GLY A 69 -3.78 -18.81 -5.46
C GLY A 69 -3.95 -19.96 -6.46
N LEU A 70 -2.85 -20.38 -7.11
CA LEU A 70 -2.86 -21.52 -8.02
C LEU A 70 -3.07 -22.84 -7.30
N ALA A 71 -2.45 -23.06 -6.14
CA ALA A 71 -2.55 -24.30 -5.39
C ALA A 71 -3.94 -24.49 -4.76
N LEU A 72 -4.60 -23.41 -4.40
CA LEU A 72 -5.90 -23.40 -3.73
C LEU A 72 -7.07 -23.11 -4.68
N ASP A 73 -6.79 -22.83 -5.95
CA ASP A 73 -7.76 -22.36 -6.95
C ASP A 73 -8.54 -21.11 -6.48
N LYS A 74 -7.80 -20.11 -5.94
CA LYS A 74 -8.38 -18.88 -5.39
C LYS A 74 -7.92 -17.64 -6.19
N PRO A 75 -8.81 -16.65 -6.35
CA PRO A 75 -8.45 -15.38 -7.00
C PRO A 75 -7.49 -14.58 -6.13
N LEU A 76 -6.77 -13.67 -6.80
CA LEU A 76 -5.96 -12.66 -6.13
C LEU A 76 -6.66 -11.30 -6.14
N ILE A 77 -6.27 -10.46 -5.18
CA ILE A 77 -6.65 -9.05 -5.11
C ILE A 77 -5.37 -8.23 -5.03
N ALA A 78 -5.09 -7.49 -6.09
CA ALA A 78 -3.97 -6.58 -6.17
C ALA A 78 -4.31 -5.27 -5.45
N VAL A 79 -3.60 -4.98 -4.35
CA VAL A 79 -3.87 -3.80 -3.52
C VAL A 79 -2.73 -2.79 -3.69
N PRO A 80 -3.01 -1.53 -4.10
CA PRO A 80 -2.01 -0.49 -4.16
C PRO A 80 -1.39 -0.24 -2.78
N THR A 81 -0.06 -0.26 -2.69
CA THR A 81 0.64 -0.25 -1.39
C THR A 81 0.46 1.08 -0.65
N VAL A 82 0.45 2.20 -1.39
CA VAL A 82 0.30 3.54 -0.79
C VAL A 82 -1.12 3.75 -0.29
N ASP A 83 -2.11 3.26 -1.03
CA ASP A 83 -3.53 3.29 -0.65
C ASP A 83 -3.75 2.47 0.64
N ALA A 84 -3.20 1.24 0.69
CA ALA A 84 -3.27 0.41 1.89
C ALA A 84 -2.59 1.06 3.10
N LEU A 85 -1.46 1.76 2.89
CA LEU A 85 -0.80 2.49 3.97
C LEU A 85 -1.67 3.65 4.49
N ALA A 86 -2.39 4.35 3.61
CA ALA A 86 -3.35 5.40 4.01
C ALA A 86 -4.48 4.86 4.88
N MET A 87 -4.92 3.62 4.65
CA MET A 87 -5.97 2.97 5.46
C MET A 87 -5.61 2.78 6.94
N ASN A 88 -4.34 2.88 7.33
CA ASN A 88 -3.96 2.90 8.74
C ASN A 88 -4.59 4.07 9.53
N LEU A 89 -5.02 5.12 8.83
CA LEU A 89 -5.65 6.31 9.41
C LEU A 89 -7.12 6.42 8.98
N TYR A 90 -7.78 5.30 8.73
CA TYR A 90 -9.18 5.23 8.35
C TYR A 90 -10.08 6.05 9.28
N GLY A 91 -10.94 6.87 8.71
CA GLY A 91 -11.89 7.70 9.43
C GLY A 91 -11.31 8.96 10.09
N MET A 92 -9.99 9.22 9.95
CA MET A 92 -9.40 10.45 10.48
C MET A 92 -9.83 11.67 9.66
N ASP A 93 -10.26 12.73 10.36
CA ASP A 93 -10.52 14.03 9.73
C ASP A 93 -9.19 14.76 9.48
N ALA A 94 -8.52 14.36 8.41
CA ALA A 94 -7.21 14.83 8.01
C ALA A 94 -6.95 14.58 6.52
N TYR A 95 -5.98 15.29 5.97
CA TYR A 95 -5.28 14.86 4.75
C TYR A 95 -4.21 13.85 5.12
N VAL A 96 -4.31 12.66 4.59
CA VAL A 96 -3.38 11.55 4.84
C VAL A 96 -2.38 11.49 3.70
N CYS A 97 -1.10 11.64 4.02
CA CYS A 97 -0.01 11.62 3.04
C CYS A 97 1.00 10.53 3.39
N PRO A 98 0.84 9.30 2.85
CA PRO A 98 1.84 8.27 2.98
C PRO A 98 3.14 8.64 2.28
N LEU A 99 4.27 8.30 2.88
CA LEU A 99 5.60 8.49 2.32
C LEU A 99 6.39 7.18 2.42
N MET A 100 6.71 6.57 1.28
CA MET A 100 7.62 5.44 1.20
C MET A 100 8.89 5.88 0.48
N ASP A 101 10.07 5.56 1.04
CA ASP A 101 11.36 5.95 0.45
C ASP A 101 11.56 5.32 -0.95
N ALA A 102 11.41 6.12 -2.00
CA ALA A 102 11.65 5.72 -3.38
C ALA A 102 13.10 5.91 -3.82
N ARG A 103 14.01 6.27 -2.87
CA ARG A 103 15.40 6.65 -3.12
C ARG A 103 15.53 7.93 -3.95
N ARG A 104 16.76 8.46 -4.05
CA ARG A 104 17.09 9.66 -4.86
C ARG A 104 16.23 10.89 -4.52
N SER A 105 16.03 11.14 -3.23
CA SER A 105 15.21 12.25 -2.71
C SER A 105 13.76 12.27 -3.20
N GLN A 106 13.20 11.11 -3.57
CA GLN A 106 11.80 10.95 -3.94
C GLN A 106 11.09 9.97 -3.01
N ALA A 107 9.79 10.17 -2.85
CA ALA A 107 8.90 9.25 -2.14
C ALA A 107 7.86 8.66 -3.10
N TYR A 108 7.48 7.40 -2.90
CA TYR A 108 6.19 6.94 -3.35
C TYR A 108 5.16 7.49 -2.38
N THR A 109 4.15 8.16 -2.90
CA THR A 109 3.18 8.92 -2.14
C THR A 109 1.82 8.94 -2.83
N GLY A 110 0.84 9.47 -2.15
CA GLY A 110 -0.49 9.86 -2.60
C GLY A 110 -1.06 10.81 -1.57
N ILE A 111 -2.21 11.41 -1.86
CA ILE A 111 -2.92 12.29 -0.91
C ILE A 111 -4.34 11.78 -0.82
N TYR A 112 -4.78 11.51 0.40
CA TYR A 112 -6.07 10.90 0.69
C TYR A 112 -6.80 11.69 1.77
N THR A 113 -8.12 11.57 1.79
CA THR A 113 -8.94 11.97 2.94
C THR A 113 -10.05 10.95 3.11
N PHE A 114 -10.68 10.94 4.28
CA PHE A 114 -11.81 10.07 4.56
C PHE A 114 -13.06 10.92 4.71
N VAL A 115 -14.09 10.58 3.93
CA VAL A 115 -15.38 11.27 3.96
C VAL A 115 -16.44 10.33 4.54
N PRO A 116 -17.32 10.83 5.41
CA PRO A 116 -18.42 10.02 5.93
C PRO A 116 -19.26 9.48 4.77
N GLU A 117 -19.59 8.20 4.85
CA GLU A 117 -20.50 7.52 3.93
C GLU A 117 -21.84 7.29 4.64
N LYS A 118 -22.94 7.69 4.00
CA LYS A 118 -24.26 7.44 4.57
C LYS A 118 -24.50 5.93 4.59
N PRO A 119 -25.04 5.37 5.68
CA PRO A 119 -25.45 3.99 5.72
C PRO A 119 -26.42 3.71 4.56
N GLN A 120 -26.25 2.60 3.88
CA GLN A 120 -27.23 2.13 2.92
C GLN A 120 -28.47 1.67 3.72
N GLU A 121 -29.64 2.20 3.39
CA GLU A 121 -30.89 1.93 4.12
C GLU A 121 -31.26 0.43 4.20
N GLU A 122 -30.67 -0.38 3.32
CA GLU A 122 -30.91 -1.84 3.25
C GLU A 122 -30.10 -2.67 4.24
N SER A 123 -29.08 -2.11 4.92
CA SER A 123 -28.15 -2.91 5.74
C SER A 123 -28.57 -3.12 7.19
N GLY A 124 -29.71 -2.59 7.63
CA GLY A 124 -30.14 -2.67 9.04
C GLY A 124 -29.21 -1.95 10.02
N SER A 125 -28.27 -1.18 9.50
CA SER A 125 -27.31 -0.39 10.26
C SER A 125 -27.99 0.75 11.01
N SER A 126 -27.54 1.05 12.21
CA SER A 126 -28.04 2.18 13.00
C SER A 126 -27.76 3.49 12.28
N ALA A 127 -28.73 4.43 12.30
CA ALA A 127 -28.55 5.79 11.76
C ALA A 127 -27.37 6.56 12.38
N LEU A 128 -26.79 6.05 13.47
CA LEU A 128 -25.60 6.59 14.16
C LEU A 128 -24.29 5.91 13.72
N GLU A 129 -24.34 4.85 12.90
CA GLU A 129 -23.17 4.16 12.40
C GLU A 129 -22.57 4.94 11.21
N CYS A 130 -21.35 5.44 11.40
CA CYS A 130 -20.63 6.17 10.37
C CYS A 130 -19.57 5.27 9.73
N ALA A 131 -19.80 4.86 8.50
CA ALA A 131 -18.75 4.35 7.64
C ALA A 131 -18.00 5.52 6.97
N PHE A 132 -16.77 5.26 6.53
CA PHE A 132 -15.98 6.24 5.79
C PHE A 132 -15.53 5.67 4.45
N ARG A 133 -15.57 6.51 3.43
CA ARG A 133 -14.98 6.20 2.13
C ARG A 133 -13.66 6.95 1.97
N MET A 134 -12.63 6.26 1.53
CA MET A 134 -11.37 6.89 1.14
C MET A 134 -11.59 7.68 -0.16
N GLN A 135 -11.31 8.96 -0.11
CA GLN A 135 -11.26 9.84 -1.27
C GLN A 135 -9.80 10.04 -1.66
N VAL A 136 -9.48 9.73 -2.90
CA VAL A 136 -8.13 9.90 -3.47
C VAL A 136 -8.06 11.29 -4.09
N LEU A 137 -7.24 12.18 -3.51
CA LEU A 137 -6.98 13.53 -4.02
C LEU A 137 -5.77 13.52 -4.97
N LEU A 138 -4.79 12.70 -4.67
CA LEU A 138 -3.66 12.38 -5.53
C LEU A 138 -3.44 10.87 -5.52
N PRO A 139 -3.59 10.18 -6.67
CA PRO A 139 -3.32 8.75 -6.75
C PRO A 139 -1.84 8.47 -6.51
N GLN A 140 -1.53 7.20 -6.14
CA GLN A 140 -0.16 6.79 -5.85
C GLN A 140 0.79 7.13 -7.01
N CYS A 141 1.89 7.79 -6.69
CA CYS A 141 2.90 8.25 -7.64
C CYS A 141 4.27 8.36 -6.97
N ALA A 142 5.29 8.69 -7.76
CA ALA A 142 6.63 8.98 -7.26
C ALA A 142 6.94 10.47 -7.46
N LEU A 143 7.14 11.22 -6.37
CA LEU A 143 7.39 12.67 -6.37
C LEU A 143 8.59 13.01 -5.47
N SER A 144 9.21 14.17 -5.73
CA SER A 144 10.13 14.81 -4.79
C SER A 144 9.36 15.35 -3.57
N ILE A 145 10.06 15.58 -2.48
CA ILE A 145 9.41 16.15 -1.28
C ILE A 145 8.92 17.59 -1.53
N GLU A 146 9.61 18.30 -2.39
CA GLU A 146 9.29 19.66 -2.82
C GLU A 146 7.93 19.70 -3.55
N GLU A 147 7.74 18.81 -4.53
CA GLU A 147 6.47 18.66 -5.25
C GLU A 147 5.31 18.23 -4.33
N ILE A 148 5.60 17.37 -3.34
CA ILE A 148 4.61 16.92 -2.37
C ILE A 148 4.16 18.06 -1.48
N THR A 149 5.11 18.83 -0.90
CA THR A 149 4.80 19.95 0.00
C THR A 149 4.11 21.09 -0.74
N GLU A 150 4.48 21.35 -1.99
CA GLU A 150 3.79 22.33 -2.83
C GLU A 150 2.32 21.97 -3.04
N ARG A 151 2.04 20.71 -3.43
CA ARG A 151 0.65 20.24 -3.60
C ARG A 151 -0.15 20.30 -2.31
N LEU A 152 0.45 19.91 -1.19
CA LEU A 152 -0.20 19.96 0.12
C LEU A 152 -0.51 21.39 0.56
N ASN A 153 0.37 22.36 0.25
CA ASN A 153 0.14 23.77 0.54
C ASN A 153 -1.00 24.37 -0.31
N GLN A 154 -1.36 23.76 -1.44
CA GLN A 154 -2.45 24.19 -2.34
C GLN A 154 -3.82 23.63 -1.96
N LEU A 155 -3.89 22.65 -1.04
CA LEU A 155 -5.17 22.11 -0.57
C LEU A 155 -5.89 23.10 0.34
N ASP A 156 -7.19 22.89 0.55
CA ASP A 156 -7.99 23.69 1.49
C ASP A 156 -7.44 23.61 2.91
N GLU A 157 -7.46 24.71 3.66
CA GLU A 157 -6.87 24.81 5.00
C GLU A 157 -7.73 24.24 6.12
N ASP A 158 -8.82 23.54 5.78
CA ASP A 158 -9.80 23.01 6.71
C ASP A 158 -9.27 21.85 7.56
N LYS A 159 -8.25 21.11 7.07
CA LYS A 159 -7.73 19.92 7.72
C LYS A 159 -6.23 19.94 7.94
N ARG A 160 -5.80 19.31 9.04
CA ARG A 160 -4.37 19.02 9.27
C ARG A 160 -3.88 17.94 8.30
N ILE A 161 -2.57 17.88 8.09
CA ILE A 161 -1.92 16.86 7.29
C ILE A 161 -1.27 15.83 8.21
N ILE A 162 -1.45 14.53 7.95
CA ILE A 162 -0.80 13.46 8.70
C ILE A 162 0.08 12.65 7.76
N PHE A 163 1.38 12.63 8.06
CA PHE A 163 2.37 11.83 7.34
C PHE A 163 2.62 10.50 8.03
N LEU A 164 2.76 9.43 7.25
CA LEU A 164 3.10 8.09 7.72
C LEU A 164 3.97 7.37 6.70
N GLY A 165 4.56 6.25 7.08
CA GLY A 165 5.42 5.45 6.21
C GLY A 165 6.90 5.51 6.56
N ASP A 166 7.66 4.63 5.93
CA ASP A 166 9.11 4.48 6.15
C ASP A 166 9.94 5.62 5.56
N GLY A 167 9.35 6.42 4.67
CA GLY A 167 9.95 7.67 4.16
C GLY A 167 9.92 8.83 5.16
N VAL A 168 9.04 8.82 6.17
CA VAL A 168 8.92 9.93 7.13
C VAL A 168 10.25 10.28 7.80
N PRO A 169 11.05 9.35 8.34
CA PRO A 169 12.35 9.70 8.94
C PRO A 169 13.32 10.38 7.96
N VAL A 170 13.23 10.04 6.67
CA VAL A 170 14.10 10.59 5.62
C VAL A 170 13.74 12.03 5.28
N PHE A 171 12.44 12.36 5.30
CA PHE A 171 11.93 13.64 4.81
C PHE A 171 11.45 14.59 5.89
N ARG A 172 11.45 14.18 7.16
CA ARG A 172 10.89 14.92 8.31
C ARG A 172 11.36 16.37 8.38
N GLU A 173 12.65 16.61 8.25
CA GLU A 173 13.22 17.94 8.35
C GLU A 173 12.81 18.85 7.20
N ARG A 174 12.80 18.31 5.96
CA ARG A 174 12.37 19.06 4.78
C ARG A 174 10.89 19.41 4.84
N ILE A 175 10.04 18.48 5.30
CA ILE A 175 8.62 18.74 5.51
C ILE A 175 8.44 19.91 6.48
N ALA A 176 9.12 19.89 7.61
CA ALA A 176 9.02 20.94 8.62
C ALA A 176 9.50 22.31 8.13
N GLN A 177 10.42 22.35 7.15
CA GLN A 177 10.92 23.59 6.56
C GLN A 177 10.04 24.17 5.45
N GLN A 178 9.33 23.31 4.71
CA GLN A 178 8.64 23.69 3.47
C GLN A 178 7.12 23.72 3.59
N LEU A 179 6.56 23.02 4.58
CA LEU A 179 5.13 22.95 4.75
C LEU A 179 4.64 24.11 5.63
N ASN A 180 3.72 24.89 5.10
CA ASN A 180 3.17 26.09 5.75
C ASN A 180 1.83 25.84 6.45
N ARG A 181 1.49 24.57 6.70
CA ARG A 181 0.21 24.13 7.24
C ARG A 181 0.40 23.26 8.49
N PRO A 182 -0.62 23.18 9.36
CA PRO A 182 -0.59 22.26 10.50
C PRO A 182 -0.41 20.82 10.04
N PHE A 183 0.59 20.14 10.59
CA PHE A 183 0.86 18.74 10.26
C PHE A 183 1.26 17.92 11.49
N ALA A 184 1.17 16.61 11.36
CA ALA A 184 1.64 15.65 12.35
C ALA A 184 2.26 14.42 11.66
N PHE A 185 3.01 13.65 12.43
CA PHE A 185 3.49 12.34 12.02
C PHE A 185 2.74 11.26 12.78
N ALA A 186 2.31 10.23 12.07
CA ALA A 186 1.59 9.13 12.68
C ALA A 186 2.45 8.41 13.76
N PRO A 187 1.85 7.97 14.86
CA PRO A 187 2.55 7.25 15.92
C PRO A 187 2.99 5.86 15.46
N LEU A 188 3.84 5.20 16.25
CA LEU A 188 4.40 3.87 15.93
C LEU A 188 3.36 2.78 15.64
N THR A 189 2.15 2.93 16.16
CA THR A 189 1.05 1.97 15.99
C THR A 189 0.44 1.96 14.60
N CYS A 190 0.60 3.06 13.82
CA CYS A 190 -0.01 3.19 12.50
C CYS A 190 0.92 3.82 11.44
N ASN A 191 2.22 3.98 11.73
CA ASN A 191 3.16 4.62 10.81
C ASN A 191 3.86 3.67 9.83
N ARG A 192 3.50 2.39 9.79
CA ARG A 192 4.10 1.37 8.91
C ARG A 192 3.02 0.59 8.16
N GLN A 193 3.43 -0.04 7.07
CA GLN A 193 2.58 -0.95 6.31
C GLN A 193 2.07 -2.08 7.22
N ARG A 194 0.77 -2.37 7.12
CA ARG A 194 0.09 -3.43 7.85
C ARG A 194 -0.67 -4.33 6.91
N ALA A 195 -0.59 -5.62 7.14
CA ALA A 195 -1.34 -6.58 6.35
C ALA A 195 -2.86 -6.49 6.62
N ALA A 196 -3.26 -6.09 7.83
CA ALA A 196 -4.66 -5.79 8.15
C ALA A 196 -5.23 -4.68 7.27
N SER A 197 -4.46 -3.61 6.99
CA SER A 197 -4.91 -2.52 6.11
C SER A 197 -5.00 -2.95 4.65
N VAL A 198 -4.14 -3.86 4.20
CA VAL A 198 -4.25 -4.51 2.89
C VAL A 198 -5.53 -5.34 2.83
N ALA A 199 -5.83 -6.16 3.85
CA ALA A 199 -7.03 -6.98 3.91
C ALA A 199 -8.31 -6.13 3.90
N LEU A 200 -8.36 -5.05 4.68
CA LEU A 200 -9.49 -4.12 4.71
C LEU A 200 -9.79 -3.51 3.34
N LEU A 201 -8.74 -3.05 2.63
CA LEU A 201 -8.92 -2.48 1.29
C LEU A 201 -9.26 -3.56 0.26
N ALA A 202 -8.69 -4.76 0.41
CA ALA A 202 -8.98 -5.90 -0.45
C ALA A 202 -10.44 -6.35 -0.36
N GLN A 203 -11.04 -6.36 0.82
CA GLN A 203 -12.47 -6.69 0.97
C GLN A 203 -13.35 -5.72 0.19
N ARG A 204 -13.04 -4.42 0.21
CA ARG A 204 -13.74 -3.42 -0.62
C ARG A 204 -13.57 -3.71 -2.10
N PHE A 205 -12.36 -4.03 -2.54
CA PHE A 205 -12.08 -4.38 -3.92
C PHE A 205 -12.80 -5.66 -4.35
N ALA A 206 -12.92 -6.65 -3.45
CA ALA A 206 -13.71 -7.85 -3.72
C ALA A 206 -15.19 -7.53 -3.93
N MET A 207 -15.79 -6.67 -3.10
CA MET A 207 -17.17 -6.22 -3.28
C MET A 207 -17.37 -5.44 -4.59
N GLU A 208 -16.36 -4.74 -5.06
CA GLU A 208 -16.35 -4.04 -6.35
C GLU A 208 -16.05 -4.98 -7.54
N GLY A 209 -15.86 -6.29 -7.30
CA GLY A 209 -15.50 -7.27 -8.32
C GLY A 209 -14.07 -7.17 -8.86
N LYS A 210 -13.17 -6.47 -8.17
CA LYS A 210 -11.75 -6.31 -8.54
C LYS A 210 -10.94 -7.55 -8.13
N LEU A 211 -11.25 -8.66 -8.75
CA LEU A 211 -10.59 -9.95 -8.59
C LEU A 211 -9.79 -10.27 -9.86
N GLU A 212 -8.62 -10.86 -9.71
CA GLU A 212 -7.81 -11.31 -10.85
C GLU A 212 -7.43 -12.78 -10.73
N ASN A 213 -7.20 -13.42 -11.86
CA ASN A 213 -6.70 -14.79 -11.86
C ASN A 213 -5.26 -14.82 -11.34
N ALA A 214 -4.94 -15.79 -10.49
CA ALA A 214 -3.59 -15.91 -9.94
C ALA A 214 -2.51 -16.05 -11.02
N ARG A 215 -2.81 -16.59 -12.21
CA ARG A 215 -1.87 -16.70 -13.33
C ARG A 215 -1.46 -15.35 -13.90
N ASP A 216 -2.40 -14.40 -13.93
CA ASP A 216 -2.24 -13.12 -14.64
C ASP A 216 -1.64 -12.03 -13.75
N HIS A 217 -1.69 -12.23 -12.42
CA HIS A 217 -1.15 -11.26 -11.47
C HIS A 217 0.31 -10.89 -11.76
N ALA A 218 0.60 -9.60 -11.76
CA ALA A 218 1.95 -9.04 -11.83
C ALA A 218 2.10 -7.85 -10.89
N PRO A 219 3.29 -7.64 -10.28
CA PRO A 219 3.55 -6.43 -9.50
C PRO A 219 3.47 -5.17 -10.36
N GLU A 220 2.96 -4.10 -9.77
CA GLU A 220 2.93 -2.77 -10.36
C GLU A 220 4.23 -2.03 -10.04
N TYR A 221 4.99 -1.69 -11.07
CA TYR A 221 6.22 -0.93 -10.93
C TYR A 221 6.00 0.52 -11.38
N LEU A 222 5.80 1.44 -10.43
CA LEU A 222 5.72 2.88 -10.75
C LEU A 222 7.05 3.44 -11.29
N ARG A 223 8.12 2.70 -11.16
CA ARG A 223 9.44 3.04 -11.71
C ARG A 223 10.10 1.82 -12.33
N PRO A 224 10.80 1.99 -13.46
CA PRO A 224 11.63 0.94 -14.01
C PRO A 224 12.69 0.47 -13.00
N SER A 225 13.09 -0.80 -13.07
CA SER A 225 14.18 -1.33 -12.26
C SER A 225 15.50 -0.58 -12.53
N GLN A 226 16.44 -0.67 -11.59
CA GLN A 226 17.77 -0.05 -11.78
C GLN A 226 18.46 -0.60 -13.03
N ALA A 227 18.32 -1.89 -13.30
CA ALA A 227 18.91 -2.54 -14.48
C ALA A 227 18.28 -2.07 -15.80
N GLU A 228 16.95 -1.87 -15.84
CA GLU A 228 16.27 -1.34 -17.03
C GLU A 228 16.66 0.12 -17.30
N ARG A 229 16.83 0.92 -16.27
CA ARG A 229 17.29 2.31 -16.39
C ARG A 229 18.73 2.38 -16.87
N GLN A 230 19.64 1.57 -16.32
CA GLN A 230 21.03 1.50 -16.78
C GLN A 230 21.13 1.09 -18.26
N ARG A 231 20.33 0.12 -18.68
CA ARG A 231 20.25 -0.27 -20.10
C ARG A 231 19.76 0.85 -21.02
N LYS A 232 18.79 1.65 -20.56
CA LYS A 232 18.34 2.82 -21.33
C LYS A 232 19.43 3.88 -21.43
N GLU A 233 20.11 4.20 -20.33
CA GLU A 233 21.21 5.16 -20.28
C GLU A 233 22.42 4.70 -21.12
N GLU A 234 22.70 3.41 -21.16
CA GLU A 234 23.76 2.82 -22.01
C GLU A 234 23.34 2.78 -23.48
N GLY A 235 22.06 2.49 -23.78
CA GLY A 235 21.53 2.52 -25.15
C GLY A 235 21.50 3.92 -25.75
N GLU A 236 21.24 4.95 -24.96
CA GLU A 236 21.28 6.36 -25.39
C GLU A 236 22.73 6.89 -25.59
N LYS A 237 23.71 6.27 -24.92
CA LYS A 237 25.14 6.60 -25.05
C LYS A 237 25.87 5.83 -26.18
N ALA A 238 25.21 4.85 -26.78
CA ALA A 238 25.80 4.12 -27.91
C ALA A 238 25.84 5.04 -29.15
N PRO A 239 27.02 5.32 -29.75
CA PRO A 239 27.09 6.15 -30.92
C PRO A 239 26.33 5.49 -32.06
N ALA A 240 25.54 6.28 -32.79
CA ALA A 240 24.92 5.86 -34.03
C ALA A 240 25.98 5.21 -34.92
N LYS A 241 25.83 3.92 -35.21
CA LYS A 241 26.71 3.23 -36.16
C LYS A 241 26.66 4.01 -37.48
N ALA A 242 27.76 4.65 -37.81
CA ALA A 242 27.95 5.24 -39.10
C ALA A 242 27.76 4.13 -40.15
N THR A 243 26.70 4.23 -40.91
CA THR A 243 26.48 3.41 -42.11
C THR A 243 27.43 3.94 -43.17
N CYS A 244 28.47 3.16 -43.53
CA CYS A 244 29.20 3.31 -44.79
C CYS A 244 28.39 2.69 -45.89
#